data_793cdca352d526895e35c76039861cc0
#
_entry.id   793cdca352d526895e35c76039861cc0
#
_cell.length_a   1.000
_cell.length_b   1.000
_cell.length_c   1.000
_cell.angle_alpha   90.00
_cell.angle_beta   90.00
_cell.angle_gamma   90.00
#
_symmetry.space_group_name_H-M   'P 1'
#
loop_
_entity.id
_entity.type
_entity.pdbx_description
1 polymer ?
#
loop_
_entity_poly.entity_id
_entity_poly.type
_entity_poly.pdbx_seq_one_letter_code
_entity_poly.pdbx_strand_id
1 'polypeptide(L)'
;MTDLDMLAKRLFNKIKWQNTPEQIGADDLVDLICDAIRMLFVISGRTNLFSEDMFIYDEEDPDRASPVSFAYDFLIDEIEWILLSAQIEFYKTCQSNVDDLTSYTTDAMTVSHGDKPYKNLGETLDRLTDERNVVWTRMVRFNQLGVVG
;
A
#
# COMPACT_ATOMS: atom_id res chain seq x y z
N MET A 1 3.78 -11.93 -15.25
CA MET A 1 2.92 -10.76 -15.24
C MET A 1 2.06 -10.77 -13.98
N THR A 2 2.07 -9.69 -13.24
CA THR A 2 1.39 -9.62 -11.95
C THR A 2 0.01 -8.98 -12.09
N ASP A 3 -1.01 -9.67 -11.61
CA ASP A 3 -2.39 -9.19 -11.64
C ASP A 3 -2.60 -8.20 -10.49
N LEU A 4 -2.84 -6.95 -10.83
CA LEU A 4 -3.01 -5.88 -9.84
C LEU A 4 -4.36 -5.97 -9.12
N ASP A 5 -5.39 -6.45 -9.82
CA ASP A 5 -6.70 -6.62 -9.20
C ASP A 5 -6.65 -7.66 -8.08
N MET A 6 -5.91 -8.74 -8.31
CA MET A 6 -5.72 -9.75 -7.28
C MET A 6 -4.98 -9.17 -6.07
N LEU A 7 -3.95 -8.38 -6.30
CA LEU A 7 -3.24 -7.73 -5.21
C LEU A 7 -4.13 -6.73 -4.48
N ALA A 8 -4.96 -5.99 -5.21
CA ALA A 8 -5.89 -5.07 -4.58
C ALA A 8 -6.89 -5.80 -3.69
N LYS A 9 -7.38 -6.95 -4.12
CA LYS A 9 -8.28 -7.77 -3.30
C LYS A 9 -7.58 -8.28 -2.04
N ARG A 10 -6.34 -8.70 -2.16
CA ARG A 10 -5.56 -9.14 -1.02
C ARG A 10 -5.30 -7.98 -0.05
N LEU A 11 -5.01 -6.80 -0.58
CA LEU A 11 -4.84 -5.61 0.23
C LEU A 11 -6.12 -5.28 0.98
N PHE A 12 -7.26 -5.31 0.29
CA PHE A 12 -8.55 -5.04 0.91
C PHE A 12 -8.80 -5.98 2.09
N ASN A 13 -8.49 -7.25 1.92
CA ASN A 13 -8.67 -8.23 2.99
C ASN A 13 -7.75 -8.00 4.19
N LYS A 14 -6.61 -7.36 3.98
CA LYS A 14 -5.68 -7.04 5.06
C LYS A 14 -6.03 -5.76 5.78
N ILE A 15 -6.76 -4.87 5.13
CA ILE A 15 -7.21 -3.62 5.74
C ILE A 15 -8.49 -3.89 6.50
N LYS A 16 -8.38 -4.02 7.81
CA LYS A 16 -9.54 -4.28 8.66
C LYS A 16 -10.02 -2.99 9.28
N TRP A 17 -10.27 -2.01 8.46
CA TRP A 17 -10.67 -0.70 8.93
C TRP A 17 -12.19 -0.57 8.82
N GLN A 18 -12.87 -0.80 9.93
CA GLN A 18 -14.33 -0.88 9.93
C GLN A 18 -15.03 0.45 9.88
N ASN A 19 -14.35 1.50 10.25
CA ASN A 19 -14.96 2.82 10.38
C ASN A 19 -14.44 3.81 9.35
N THR A 20 -14.03 3.32 8.22
CA THR A 20 -13.70 4.19 7.10
C THR A 20 -14.99 4.90 6.70
N PRO A 21 -15.05 6.22 6.83
CA PRO A 21 -16.30 6.92 6.55
C PRO A 21 -16.68 6.83 5.08
N GLU A 22 -15.72 6.59 4.22
CA GLU A 22 -15.97 6.46 2.80
C GLU A 22 -15.54 5.08 2.34
N GLN A 23 -16.28 4.56 1.39
CA GLN A 23 -15.90 3.31 0.80
C GLN A 23 -14.66 3.49 -0.05
N ILE A 24 -13.69 2.62 0.19
CA ILE A 24 -12.47 2.65 -0.59
C ILE A 24 -12.78 1.97 -1.91
N GLY A 25 -12.58 2.67 -2.99
CA GLY A 25 -12.79 2.11 -4.32
C GLY A 25 -11.66 1.15 -4.68
N ALA A 26 -11.97 0.22 -5.58
CA ALA A 26 -10.97 -0.71 -6.07
C ALA A 26 -9.81 0.02 -6.75
N ASP A 27 -10.11 1.12 -7.42
CA ASP A 27 -9.09 1.91 -8.10
C ASP A 27 -8.11 2.54 -7.12
N ASP A 28 -8.61 2.97 -5.95
CA ASP A 28 -7.74 3.52 -4.91
C ASP A 28 -6.75 2.49 -4.39
N LEU A 29 -7.21 1.26 -4.24
CA LEU A 29 -6.33 0.17 -3.79
C LEU A 29 -5.29 -0.17 -4.85
N VAL A 30 -5.69 -0.17 -6.11
CA VAL A 30 -4.76 -0.40 -7.21
C VAL A 30 -3.70 0.70 -7.24
N ASP A 31 -4.10 1.95 -7.02
CA ASP A 31 -3.14 3.06 -6.98
C ASP A 31 -2.13 2.88 -5.86
N LEU A 32 -2.57 2.45 -4.69
CA LEU A 32 -1.65 2.17 -3.59
C LEU A 32 -0.65 1.06 -3.95
N ILE A 33 -1.14 0.03 -4.62
CA ILE A 33 -0.29 -1.06 -5.08
C ILE A 33 0.74 -0.55 -6.10
N CYS A 34 0.30 0.26 -7.05
CA CYS A 34 1.19 0.81 -8.07
C CYS A 34 2.28 1.69 -7.47
N ASP A 35 1.92 2.51 -6.49
CA ASP A 35 2.89 3.36 -5.80
C ASP A 35 3.90 2.50 -5.03
N ALA A 36 3.44 1.44 -4.40
CA ALA A 36 4.33 0.52 -3.69
C ALA A 36 5.29 -0.18 -4.66
N ILE A 37 4.82 -0.53 -5.84
CA ILE A 37 5.68 -1.13 -6.87
C ILE A 37 6.78 -0.14 -7.29
N ARG A 38 6.41 1.11 -7.54
CA ARG A 38 7.38 2.14 -7.90
C ARG A 38 8.42 2.30 -6.80
N MET A 39 7.96 2.34 -5.56
CA MET A 39 8.86 2.47 -4.41
C MET A 39 9.82 1.28 -4.33
N LEU A 40 9.32 0.08 -4.52
CA LEU A 40 10.17 -1.12 -4.47
C LEU A 40 11.28 -1.05 -5.50
N PHE A 41 10.97 -0.64 -6.72
CA PHE A 41 12.00 -0.52 -7.76
C PHE A 41 13.05 0.53 -7.41
N VAL A 42 12.62 1.64 -6.80
CA VAL A 42 13.55 2.70 -6.39
C VAL A 42 14.49 2.21 -5.30
N ILE A 43 13.94 1.65 -4.22
CA ILE A 43 14.78 1.28 -3.09
C ILE A 43 15.64 0.06 -3.35
N SER A 44 15.22 -0.79 -4.29
CA SER A 44 16.01 -1.97 -4.65
C SER A 44 17.07 -1.65 -5.72
N GLY A 45 17.14 -0.41 -6.17
CA GLY A 45 18.11 -0.02 -7.17
C GLY A 45 17.82 -0.53 -8.57
N ARG A 46 16.60 -0.99 -8.81
CA ARG A 46 16.22 -1.56 -10.12
C ARG A 46 15.50 -0.56 -11.01
N THR A 47 15.82 0.73 -10.84
CA THR A 47 15.18 1.79 -11.64
C THR A 47 15.45 1.65 -13.12
N ASN A 48 16.55 1.05 -13.49
CA ASN A 48 16.87 0.81 -14.89
C ASN A 48 15.98 -0.24 -15.54
N LEU A 49 15.31 -1.05 -14.74
CA LEU A 49 14.38 -2.06 -15.26
C LEU A 49 12.95 -1.55 -15.25
N PHE A 50 12.68 -0.46 -14.57
CA PHE A 50 11.34 0.06 -14.43
C PHE A 50 11.00 1.00 -15.58
N SER A 51 9.78 0.86 -16.09
CA SER A 51 9.20 1.79 -17.05
C SER A 51 7.72 1.90 -16.75
N GLU A 52 7.16 3.08 -16.90
CA GLU A 52 5.72 3.27 -16.74
C GLU A 52 4.92 2.42 -17.73
N ASP A 53 5.54 2.07 -18.86
CA ASP A 53 4.91 1.20 -19.86
C ASP A 53 4.71 -0.24 -19.35
N MET A 54 5.33 -0.60 -18.24
CA MET A 54 5.13 -1.91 -17.64
C MET A 54 3.76 -2.08 -17.02
N PHE A 55 3.06 -0.98 -16.73
CA PHE A 55 1.68 -1.05 -16.27
C PHE A 55 0.76 -1.31 -17.47
N ILE A 56 0.00 -2.36 -17.40
CA ILE A 56 -0.85 -2.80 -18.49
C ILE A 56 -2.29 -2.43 -18.18
N TYR A 57 -2.92 -1.76 -19.12
CA TYR A 57 -4.30 -1.31 -18.99
C TYR A 57 -5.22 -2.19 -19.81
N ASP A 58 -6.49 -2.22 -19.42
CA ASP A 58 -7.51 -2.93 -20.16
C ASP A 58 -7.72 -2.21 -21.51
N GLU A 59 -7.69 -2.97 -22.58
CA GLU A 59 -7.92 -2.43 -23.91
C GLU A 59 -9.31 -1.84 -24.08
N GLU A 60 -10.26 -2.33 -23.29
CA GLU A 60 -11.64 -1.86 -23.34
C GLU A 60 -11.86 -0.58 -22.54
N ASP A 61 -10.86 -0.16 -21.79
CA ASP A 61 -10.93 1.07 -21.00
C ASP A 61 -10.21 2.20 -21.73
N PRO A 62 -10.95 3.06 -22.44
CA PRO A 62 -10.33 4.14 -23.20
C PRO A 62 -9.68 5.20 -22.33
N ASP A 63 -10.13 5.33 -21.10
CA ASP A 63 -9.64 6.37 -20.19
C ASP A 63 -8.38 5.95 -19.43
N ARG A 64 -8.05 4.66 -19.47
CA ARG A 64 -6.87 4.13 -18.77
C ARG A 64 -6.82 4.58 -17.32
N ALA A 65 -7.96 4.47 -16.66
CA ALA A 65 -8.10 4.97 -15.29
C ALA A 65 -7.24 4.18 -14.31
N SER A 66 -7.17 2.87 -14.48
CA SER A 66 -6.40 2.01 -13.60
C SER A 66 -5.76 0.88 -14.38
N PRO A 67 -4.50 0.58 -14.12
CA PRO A 67 -3.89 -0.59 -14.76
C PRO A 67 -4.47 -1.88 -14.17
N VAL A 68 -4.46 -2.93 -14.99
CA VAL A 68 -4.95 -4.25 -14.58
C VAL A 68 -3.82 -5.22 -14.26
N SER A 69 -2.65 -4.99 -14.80
CA SER A 69 -1.51 -5.87 -14.57
C SER A 69 -0.21 -5.10 -14.64
N PHE A 70 0.83 -5.72 -14.12
CA PHE A 70 2.18 -5.20 -14.21
C PHE A 70 3.07 -6.26 -14.85
N ALA A 71 3.85 -5.84 -15.85
CA ALA A 71 4.65 -6.76 -16.67
C ALA A 71 5.92 -7.21 -15.95
N TYR A 72 5.78 -7.83 -14.80
CA TYR A 72 6.88 -8.34 -14.00
C TYR A 72 6.33 -9.37 -13.04
N ASP A 73 7.03 -10.46 -12.87
CA ASP A 73 6.62 -11.50 -11.93
C ASP A 73 7.38 -11.31 -10.63
N PHE A 74 6.66 -10.85 -9.62
CA PHE A 74 7.25 -10.63 -8.32
C PHE A 74 7.39 -11.94 -7.54
N LEU A 75 8.47 -12.04 -6.77
CA LEU A 75 8.64 -13.10 -5.82
C LEU A 75 7.69 -12.92 -4.63
N ILE A 76 7.48 -13.98 -3.88
CA ILE A 76 6.55 -13.95 -2.75
C ILE A 76 6.89 -12.85 -1.76
N ASP A 77 8.17 -12.70 -1.41
CA ASP A 77 8.59 -11.67 -0.47
C ASP A 77 8.39 -10.27 -1.04
N GLU A 78 8.59 -10.10 -2.33
CA GLU A 78 8.35 -8.82 -2.99
C GLU A 78 6.88 -8.45 -2.92
N ILE A 79 6.00 -9.41 -3.17
CA ILE A 79 4.56 -9.20 -3.07
C ILE A 79 4.18 -8.81 -1.64
N GLU A 80 4.74 -9.50 -0.66
CA GLU A 80 4.48 -9.19 0.74
C GLU A 80 4.93 -7.77 1.09
N TRP A 81 6.11 -7.38 0.63
CA TRP A 81 6.62 -6.02 0.83
C TRP A 81 5.70 -4.97 0.20
N ILE A 82 5.22 -5.24 -1.02
CA ILE A 82 4.30 -4.35 -1.72
C ILE A 82 3.01 -4.19 -0.92
N LEU A 83 2.44 -5.30 -0.45
CA LEU A 83 1.19 -5.25 0.32
C LEU A 83 1.38 -4.53 1.64
N LEU A 84 2.49 -4.74 2.33
CA LEU A 84 2.78 -4.03 3.58
C LEU A 84 2.95 -2.53 3.35
N SER A 85 3.66 -2.17 2.28
CA SER A 85 3.84 -0.76 1.96
C SER A 85 2.53 -0.07 1.61
N ALA A 86 1.66 -0.76 0.87
CA ALA A 86 0.35 -0.22 0.55
C ALA A 86 -0.52 -0.05 1.81
N GLN A 87 -0.47 -0.99 2.73
CA GLN A 87 -1.16 -0.87 4.01
C GLN A 87 -0.66 0.33 4.81
N ILE A 88 0.66 0.49 4.86
CA ILE A 88 1.26 1.61 5.60
C ILE A 88 0.76 2.94 5.02
N GLU A 89 0.78 3.09 3.72
CA GLU A 89 0.30 4.32 3.09
C GLU A 89 -1.19 4.54 3.33
N PHE A 90 -1.98 3.48 3.28
CA PHE A 90 -3.40 3.58 3.58
C PHE A 90 -3.63 4.10 5.00
N TYR A 91 -2.95 3.51 5.99
CA TYR A 91 -3.15 3.93 7.38
C TYR A 91 -2.58 5.30 7.67
N LYS A 92 -1.53 5.72 6.98
CA LYS A 92 -1.04 7.10 7.08
C LYS A 92 -2.08 8.09 6.59
N THR A 93 -2.77 7.76 5.52
CA THR A 93 -3.85 8.60 5.01
C THR A 93 -5.00 8.69 6.02
N CYS A 94 -5.35 7.56 6.64
CA CYS A 94 -6.37 7.55 7.67
C CYS A 94 -5.96 8.40 8.87
N GLN A 95 -4.71 8.32 9.28
CA GLN A 95 -4.20 9.10 10.40
C GLN A 95 -4.27 10.60 10.10
N SER A 96 -3.90 10.98 8.91
CA SER A 96 -3.98 12.38 8.48
C SER A 96 -5.41 12.89 8.52
N ASN A 97 -6.35 12.08 8.05
CA ASN A 97 -7.77 12.46 8.06
C ASN A 97 -8.30 12.60 9.47
N VAL A 98 -7.85 11.76 10.40
CA VAL A 98 -8.25 11.87 11.80
C VAL A 98 -7.73 13.16 12.40
N ASP A 99 -6.48 13.50 12.15
CA ASP A 99 -5.90 14.72 12.68
C ASP A 99 -6.66 15.94 12.17
N ASP A 100 -7.05 15.96 10.91
CA ASP A 100 -7.83 17.03 10.34
C ASP A 100 -9.20 17.15 10.99
N LEU A 101 -9.87 16.04 11.20
CA LEU A 101 -11.15 16.01 11.87
C LEU A 101 -11.05 16.50 13.30
N THR A 102 -10.01 16.12 13.99
CA THR A 102 -9.78 16.57 15.35
C THR A 102 -9.62 18.07 15.41
N SER A 103 -8.91 18.65 14.47
CA SER A 103 -8.75 20.09 14.41
C SER A 103 -10.09 20.81 14.22
N TYR A 104 -10.97 20.23 13.43
CA TYR A 104 -12.27 20.83 13.16
C TYR A 104 -13.22 20.74 14.34
N THR A 105 -13.17 19.67 15.07
CA THR A 105 -14.18 19.37 16.07
C THR A 105 -13.74 19.66 17.48
N THR A 106 -12.62 20.30 17.66
CA THR A 106 -12.04 20.54 18.97
C THR A 106 -13.01 21.21 19.94
N ASP A 107 -13.72 22.21 19.46
CA ASP A 107 -14.66 22.95 20.32
C ASP A 107 -16.06 22.38 20.28
N ALA A 108 -16.38 21.59 19.30
CA ALA A 108 -17.75 21.21 19.06
C ALA A 108 -18.19 20.09 19.98
N MET A 109 -17.29 19.25 20.38
CA MET A 109 -17.69 18.09 21.16
C MET A 109 -16.53 17.23 21.48
N THR A 110 -16.78 16.38 22.39
CA THR A 110 -15.85 15.32 22.62
C THR A 110 -15.96 14.34 21.49
N VAL A 111 -14.87 13.94 21.02
CA VAL A 111 -14.82 13.02 19.93
C VAL A 111 -14.62 11.60 20.43
N SER A 112 -15.15 11.33 21.57
CA SER A 112 -14.93 10.04 22.21
C SER A 112 -15.37 8.87 21.34
N HIS A 113 -16.41 9.07 20.56
CA HIS A 113 -16.89 8.01 19.69
C HIS A 113 -15.97 7.72 18.52
N GLY A 114 -15.13 8.66 18.18
CA GLY A 114 -14.17 8.47 17.10
C GLY A 114 -12.83 7.93 17.57
N ASP A 115 -12.62 7.85 18.84
CA ASP A 115 -11.32 7.50 19.39
C ASP A 115 -10.93 6.06 19.13
N LYS A 116 -11.86 5.15 19.25
CA LYS A 116 -11.56 3.73 19.24
C LYS A 116 -10.98 3.24 17.92
N PRO A 117 -11.55 3.60 16.77
CA PRO A 117 -10.97 3.11 15.51
C PRO A 117 -9.59 3.69 15.23
N TYR A 118 -9.28 4.84 15.80
CA TYR A 118 -8.04 5.53 15.50
C TYR A 118 -7.00 5.42 16.61
N LYS A 119 -7.40 4.90 17.75
CA LYS A 119 -6.57 4.91 18.93
C LYS A 119 -5.25 4.17 18.76
N ASN A 120 -5.28 3.05 18.06
CA ASN A 120 -4.12 2.20 17.90
C ASN A 120 -3.45 2.37 16.52
N LEU A 121 -3.77 3.43 15.83
CA LEU A 121 -3.27 3.62 14.49
C LEU A 121 -1.76 3.77 14.45
N GLY A 122 -1.20 4.53 15.39
CA GLY A 122 0.25 4.66 15.49
C GLY A 122 0.94 3.33 15.76
N GLU A 123 0.37 2.54 16.65
CA GLU A 123 0.91 1.22 16.95
C GLU A 123 0.81 0.29 15.74
N THR A 124 -0.29 0.36 15.01
CA THR A 124 -0.47 -0.42 13.80
C THR A 124 0.58 -0.04 12.75
N LEU A 125 0.83 1.25 12.57
CA LEU A 125 1.86 1.72 11.65
C LEU A 125 3.24 1.25 12.06
N ASP A 126 3.56 1.32 13.34
CA ASP A 126 4.86 0.84 13.83
C ASP A 126 5.04 -0.65 13.59
N ARG A 127 4.00 -1.43 13.86
CA ARG A 127 4.04 -2.87 13.65
C ARG A 127 4.23 -3.20 12.17
N LEU A 128 3.47 -2.55 11.30
CA LEU A 128 3.59 -2.79 9.87
C LEU A 128 4.94 -2.38 9.33
N THR A 129 5.50 -1.28 9.83
CA THR A 129 6.83 -0.83 9.45
C THR A 129 7.89 -1.87 9.86
N ASP A 130 7.77 -2.40 11.07
CA ASP A 130 8.67 -3.43 11.54
C ASP A 130 8.56 -4.70 10.70
N GLU A 131 7.34 -5.12 10.39
CA GLU A 131 7.13 -6.28 9.52
C GLU A 131 7.73 -6.06 8.14
N ARG A 132 7.56 -4.86 7.58
CA ARG A 132 8.13 -4.53 6.28
C ARG A 132 9.65 -4.59 6.32
N ASN A 133 10.26 -4.11 7.40
CA ASN A 133 11.71 -4.17 7.57
C ASN A 133 12.21 -5.61 7.65
N VAL A 134 11.47 -6.48 8.31
CA VAL A 134 11.80 -7.90 8.37
C VAL A 134 11.76 -8.52 6.97
N VAL A 135 10.71 -8.22 6.21
CA VAL A 135 10.58 -8.71 4.84
C VAL A 135 11.72 -8.18 3.98
N TRP A 136 12.05 -6.90 4.11
CA TRP A 136 13.16 -6.30 3.36
C TRP A 136 14.48 -7.01 3.67
N THR A 137 14.75 -7.26 4.94
CA THR A 137 15.97 -7.96 5.35
C THR A 137 16.03 -9.35 4.73
N ARG A 138 14.88 -10.05 4.71
CA ARG A 138 14.80 -11.37 4.12
C ARG A 138 15.05 -11.33 2.61
N MET A 139 14.48 -10.31 1.93
CA MET A 139 14.69 -10.12 0.50
C MET A 139 16.16 -9.89 0.18
N VAL A 140 16.81 -9.02 0.95
CA VAL A 140 18.23 -8.75 0.76
C VAL A 140 19.08 -9.98 1.01
N ARG A 141 18.71 -10.74 2.03
CA ARG A 141 19.49 -11.91 2.42
C ARG A 141 19.32 -13.09 1.46
N PHE A 142 18.09 -13.37 1.06
CA PHE A 142 17.79 -14.59 0.32
C PHE A 142 17.66 -14.39 -1.17
N ASN A 143 17.16 -13.22 -1.59
CA ASN A 143 17.03 -12.91 -3.00
C ASN A 143 18.24 -12.19 -3.54
N GLN A 144 19.14 -11.81 -2.67
CA GLN A 144 20.39 -11.16 -3.04
C GLN A 144 20.17 -9.94 -3.92
N LEU A 145 19.31 -9.07 -3.50
CA LEU A 145 19.01 -7.87 -4.25
C LEU A 145 20.29 -7.07 -4.45
N GLY A 146 20.90 -7.25 -5.60
CA GLY A 146 22.16 -6.59 -5.89
C GLY A 146 23.34 -7.16 -5.14
N VAL A 147 23.13 -8.11 -4.28
CA VAL A 147 24.21 -8.76 -3.60
C VAL A 147 24.50 -10.01 -4.37
N VAL A 148 25.60 -10.05 -4.94
CA VAL A 148 26.00 -11.26 -5.59
C VAL A 148 26.68 -12.11 -4.57
N GLY A 149 26.10 -13.21 -4.38
CA GLY A 149 26.73 -14.14 -3.49
C GLY A 149 28.13 -14.43 -3.96
#